data_c3ea68e8ef7d2d36f14cf84944be2a41
#
_entry.id   c3ea68e8ef7d2d36f14cf84944be2a41
#
_cell.length_a   1.000
_cell.length_b   1.000
_cell.length_c   1.000
_cell.angle_alpha   90.00
_cell.angle_beta   90.00
_cell.angle_gamma   90.00
#
_symmetry.space_group_name_H-M   'P 1'
#
loop_
_entity.id
_entity.type
_entity.pdbx_description
1 polymer ?
#
loop_
_entity_poly.entity_id
_entity_poly.type
_entity_poly.pdbx_seq_one_letter_code
_entity_poly.pdbx_strand_id
1 'polypeptide(L)'
;MSETTFRTIAIVLYFIGMLAIGWFAYRKTKNNLDDYMLAGRGLRPSVAALSAGASDMSGWLLMGLPGAIYVSGLIEAWIAIGLTIGAWINWKIVAPRLRAFTEKAGDSITIPSFFEQRLKDRTRLLRIVCGIIILVFFTFYVSSGMVAAGKFFESSFGLNYLGGMLLVAAITMIYTLFGGFLGATLTDVAQGLLMFAALVAVPIVAVINAGGPSTVINNVSEIDPGLLNLFGSEGFWTFATITSVVSALAWGLGYFGQPHIIVRFMALRTPADATVARRIGVGWMAISALGAVATAIVGISYFSQHADMEPADAETVFLDLAQILFHPFIAGL
;
A
#
# COMPACT_ATOMS: atom_id res chain seq x y z
N MET A 1 -12.65 -28.69 11.91
CA MET A 1 -13.14 -27.30 11.91
C MET A 1 -13.43 -26.93 10.47
N SER A 2 -14.46 -26.11 10.21
CA SER A 2 -14.74 -25.66 8.84
C SER A 2 -13.67 -24.65 8.37
N GLU A 3 -13.50 -24.49 7.07
CA GLU A 3 -12.58 -23.50 6.49
C GLU A 3 -12.90 -22.09 6.97
N THR A 4 -14.18 -21.73 7.00
CA THR A 4 -14.66 -20.47 7.55
C THR A 4 -14.23 -20.24 9.00
N THR A 5 -14.20 -21.30 9.82
CA THR A 5 -13.73 -21.19 11.21
C THR A 5 -12.25 -20.81 11.28
N PHE A 6 -11.40 -21.41 10.45
CA PHE A 6 -9.97 -21.07 10.42
C PHE A 6 -9.74 -19.63 9.97
N ARG A 7 -10.42 -19.19 8.90
CA ARG A 7 -10.36 -17.79 8.43
C ARG A 7 -10.84 -16.81 9.51
N THR A 8 -11.95 -17.12 10.18
CA THR A 8 -12.48 -16.28 11.28
C THR A 8 -11.50 -16.18 12.44
N ILE A 9 -10.85 -17.27 12.84
CA ILE A 9 -9.83 -17.24 13.88
C ILE A 9 -8.65 -16.36 13.46
N ALA A 10 -8.17 -16.48 12.22
CA ALA A 10 -7.06 -15.69 11.70
C ALA A 10 -7.35 -14.19 11.77
N ILE A 11 -8.52 -13.75 11.26
CA ILE A 11 -8.87 -12.33 11.25
C ILE A 11 -9.13 -11.78 12.66
N VAL A 12 -9.71 -12.57 13.56
CA VAL A 12 -9.88 -12.16 14.97
C VAL A 12 -8.53 -11.99 15.66
N LEU A 13 -7.58 -12.91 15.46
CA LEU A 13 -6.23 -12.78 15.99
C LEU A 13 -5.50 -11.57 15.41
N TYR A 14 -5.67 -11.32 14.12
CA TYR A 14 -5.14 -10.12 13.46
C TYR A 14 -5.69 -8.85 14.13
N PHE A 15 -6.99 -8.71 14.29
CA PHE A 15 -7.59 -7.53 14.92
C PHE A 15 -7.18 -7.36 16.37
N ILE A 16 -7.10 -8.45 17.14
CA ILE A 16 -6.56 -8.41 18.51
C ILE A 16 -5.12 -7.89 18.50
N GLY A 17 -4.30 -8.35 17.57
CA GLY A 17 -2.93 -7.87 17.38
C GLY A 17 -2.87 -6.36 17.10
N MET A 18 -3.70 -5.86 16.17
CA MET A 18 -3.76 -4.43 15.84
C MET A 18 -4.20 -3.58 17.05
N LEU A 19 -5.23 -4.02 17.77
CA LEU A 19 -5.68 -3.32 18.98
C LEU A 19 -4.63 -3.35 20.10
N ALA A 20 -3.90 -4.46 20.25
CA ALA A 20 -2.79 -4.57 21.21
C ALA A 20 -1.63 -3.62 20.87
N ILE A 21 -1.28 -3.49 19.58
CA ILE A 21 -0.28 -2.51 19.12
C ILE A 21 -0.77 -1.09 19.40
N GLY A 22 -2.02 -0.77 19.09
CA GLY A 22 -2.63 0.53 19.40
C GLY A 22 -2.60 0.86 20.88
N TRP A 23 -2.94 -0.11 21.73
CA TRP A 23 -2.86 0.03 23.18
C TRP A 23 -1.42 0.23 23.69
N PHE A 24 -0.46 -0.51 23.14
CA PHE A 24 0.94 -0.32 23.47
C PHE A 24 1.43 1.09 23.09
N ALA A 25 1.05 1.58 21.92
CA ALA A 25 1.38 2.93 21.47
C ALA A 25 0.74 3.99 22.37
N TYR A 26 -0.54 3.83 22.74
CA TYR A 26 -1.23 4.71 23.68
C TYR A 26 -0.47 4.86 25.00
N ARG A 27 0.00 3.75 25.55
CA ARG A 27 0.78 3.78 26.81
C ARG A 27 2.14 4.46 26.69
N LYS A 28 2.69 4.55 25.47
CA LYS A 28 3.98 5.19 25.20
C LYS A 28 3.87 6.66 24.79
N THR A 29 2.75 7.06 24.22
CA THR A 29 2.52 8.43 23.79
C THR A 29 2.36 9.34 25.00
N LYS A 30 3.14 10.42 25.05
CA LYS A 30 2.99 11.44 26.09
C LYS A 30 1.76 12.30 25.80
N ASN A 31 1.20 12.91 26.85
CA ASN A 31 0.03 13.78 26.75
C ASN A 31 0.38 15.16 26.15
N ASN A 32 1.01 15.18 24.97
CA ASN A 32 1.26 16.41 24.23
C ASN A 32 0.97 16.17 22.73
N LEU A 33 0.69 17.26 22.02
CA LEU A 33 0.28 17.23 20.62
C LEU A 33 1.38 16.71 19.70
N ASP A 34 2.65 17.05 19.98
CA ASP A 34 3.80 16.64 19.14
C ASP A 34 4.03 15.13 19.19
N ASP A 35 3.92 14.52 20.37
CA ASP A 35 4.01 13.07 20.51
C ASP A 35 2.82 12.38 19.83
N TYR A 36 1.62 12.92 19.99
CA TYR A 36 0.41 12.35 19.38
C TYR A 36 0.44 12.42 17.85
N MET A 37 0.91 13.53 17.27
CA MET A 37 0.88 13.80 15.82
C MET A 37 2.12 13.33 15.07
N LEU A 38 3.30 13.24 15.73
CA LEU A 38 4.60 12.89 15.10
C LEU A 38 5.44 11.89 15.90
N ALA A 39 4.89 11.25 16.95
CA ALA A 39 5.64 10.38 17.84
C ALA A 39 6.94 11.05 18.38
N GLY A 40 6.86 12.34 18.69
CA GLY A 40 7.99 13.13 19.19
C GLY A 40 9.21 13.16 18.28
N ARG A 41 9.02 13.00 16.95
CA ARG A 41 10.11 12.83 15.96
C ARG A 41 11.10 11.71 16.32
N GLY A 42 10.59 10.62 16.89
CA GLY A 42 11.38 9.50 17.40
C GLY A 42 11.41 8.26 16.50
N LEU A 43 10.88 8.31 15.29
CA LEU A 43 10.76 7.13 14.43
C LEU A 43 12.13 6.63 13.96
N ARG A 44 12.36 5.32 14.16
CA ARG A 44 13.50 4.63 13.57
C ARG A 44 13.36 4.54 12.05
N PRO A 45 14.48 4.52 11.29
CA PRO A 45 14.45 4.46 9.82
C PRO A 45 13.61 3.31 9.25
N SER A 46 13.72 2.11 9.81
CA SER A 46 12.93 0.94 9.37
C SER A 46 11.44 1.12 9.59
N VAL A 47 11.05 1.68 10.75
CA VAL A 47 9.65 1.93 11.08
C VAL A 47 9.06 2.98 10.15
N ALA A 48 9.75 4.10 9.95
CA ALA A 48 9.31 5.14 9.03
C ALA A 48 9.21 4.65 7.59
N ALA A 49 10.17 3.84 7.13
CA ALA A 49 10.21 3.27 5.79
C ALA A 49 9.05 2.31 5.51
N LEU A 50 8.87 1.32 6.40
CA LEU A 50 7.80 0.33 6.24
C LEU A 50 6.42 0.94 6.41
N SER A 51 6.25 1.86 7.37
CA SER A 51 4.98 2.57 7.54
C SER A 51 4.65 3.45 6.33
N ALA A 52 5.63 4.19 5.77
CA ALA A 52 5.40 4.97 4.56
C ALA A 52 5.00 4.07 3.38
N GLY A 53 5.70 2.97 3.17
CA GLY A 53 5.40 2.02 2.09
C GLY A 53 4.05 1.33 2.24
N ALA A 54 3.75 0.78 3.43
CA ALA A 54 2.49 0.10 3.69
C ALA A 54 1.28 1.03 3.59
N SER A 55 1.43 2.26 4.11
CA SER A 55 0.38 3.27 4.06
C SER A 55 0.11 3.80 2.65
N ASP A 56 1.15 3.90 1.80
CA ASP A 56 1.03 4.31 0.40
C ASP A 56 0.40 3.21 -0.46
N MET A 57 0.97 2.02 -0.39
CA MET A 57 0.56 0.89 -1.23
C MET A 57 -0.81 0.34 -0.86
N SER A 58 -1.16 0.31 0.44
CA SER A 58 -2.46 -0.12 0.95
C SER A 58 -2.98 -1.44 0.32
N GLY A 59 -4.29 -1.67 0.31
CA GLY A 59 -4.94 -2.76 -0.40
C GLY A 59 -4.80 -2.69 -1.92
N TRP A 60 -4.43 -1.52 -2.49
CA TRP A 60 -4.21 -1.36 -3.91
C TRP A 60 -3.12 -2.29 -4.47
N LEU A 61 -2.06 -2.52 -3.70
CA LEU A 61 -0.98 -3.42 -4.14
C LEU A 61 -1.39 -4.90 -4.17
N LEU A 62 -2.41 -5.28 -3.37
CA LEU A 62 -2.96 -6.65 -3.34
C LEU A 62 -4.11 -6.86 -4.33
N MET A 63 -4.80 -5.80 -4.72
CA MET A 63 -6.02 -5.87 -5.52
C MET A 63 -5.90 -5.06 -6.83
N GLY A 64 -5.70 -3.76 -6.73
CA GLY A 64 -5.75 -2.86 -7.88
C GLY A 64 -4.66 -3.12 -8.91
N LEU A 65 -3.40 -3.24 -8.50
CA LEU A 65 -2.30 -3.52 -9.42
C LEU A 65 -2.38 -4.92 -10.03
N PRO A 66 -2.56 -6.01 -9.25
CA PRO A 66 -2.76 -7.33 -9.83
C PRO A 66 -3.98 -7.41 -10.74
N GLY A 67 -5.10 -6.79 -10.36
CA GLY A 67 -6.31 -6.75 -11.19
C GLY A 67 -6.11 -6.03 -12.52
N ALA A 68 -5.45 -4.88 -12.50
CA ALA A 68 -5.14 -4.13 -13.72
C ALA A 68 -4.25 -4.95 -14.68
N ILE A 69 -3.21 -5.60 -14.14
CA ILE A 69 -2.31 -6.45 -14.94
C ILE A 69 -3.02 -7.71 -15.43
N TYR A 70 -3.90 -8.29 -14.61
CA TYR A 70 -4.69 -9.46 -15.00
C TYR A 70 -5.55 -9.18 -16.25
N VAL A 71 -6.11 -7.97 -16.36
CA VAL A 71 -6.94 -7.55 -17.49
C VAL A 71 -6.13 -7.05 -18.68
N SER A 72 -5.11 -6.21 -18.42
CA SER A 72 -4.43 -5.43 -19.47
C SER A 72 -2.98 -5.87 -19.75
N GLY A 73 -2.44 -6.81 -18.96
CA GLY A 73 -1.08 -7.29 -19.09
C GLY A 73 -0.03 -6.37 -18.48
N LEU A 74 1.23 -6.64 -18.80
CA LEU A 74 2.41 -5.97 -18.22
C LEU A 74 2.51 -4.48 -18.51
N ILE A 75 1.71 -3.92 -19.40
CA ILE A 75 1.69 -2.46 -19.66
C ILE A 75 1.32 -1.68 -18.38
N GLU A 76 0.49 -2.24 -17.51
CA GLU A 76 0.12 -1.62 -16.22
C GLU A 76 1.26 -1.65 -15.19
N ALA A 77 2.29 -2.47 -15.38
CA ALA A 77 3.45 -2.50 -14.50
C ALA A 77 4.25 -1.19 -14.50
N TRP A 78 4.06 -0.31 -15.50
CA TRP A 78 4.67 1.03 -15.50
C TRP A 78 4.23 1.88 -14.32
N ILE A 79 3.04 1.65 -13.75
CA ILE A 79 2.60 2.30 -12.51
C ILE A 79 3.55 1.95 -11.37
N ALA A 80 3.86 0.66 -11.18
CA ALA A 80 4.78 0.19 -10.13
C ALA A 80 6.21 0.72 -10.34
N ILE A 81 6.67 0.78 -11.59
CA ILE A 81 7.96 1.36 -11.96
C ILE A 81 7.98 2.87 -11.61
N GLY A 82 6.96 3.62 -12.01
CA GLY A 82 6.84 5.04 -11.72
C GLY A 82 6.82 5.34 -10.22
N LEU A 83 6.02 4.60 -9.46
CA LEU A 83 5.95 4.72 -8.00
C LEU A 83 7.30 4.42 -7.33
N THR A 84 7.98 3.36 -7.75
CA THR A 84 9.30 2.99 -7.19
C THR A 84 10.35 4.07 -7.45
N ILE A 85 10.38 4.63 -8.66
CA ILE A 85 11.27 5.75 -9.01
C ILE A 85 10.90 7.01 -8.21
N GLY A 86 9.61 7.34 -8.15
CA GLY A 86 9.10 8.47 -7.38
C GLY A 86 9.46 8.36 -5.90
N ALA A 87 9.25 7.20 -5.30
CA ALA A 87 9.63 6.92 -3.93
C ALA A 87 11.15 7.10 -3.71
N TRP A 88 11.98 6.55 -4.59
CA TRP A 88 13.44 6.68 -4.47
C TRP A 88 13.88 8.15 -4.50
N ILE A 89 13.35 8.94 -5.44
CA ILE A 89 13.65 10.37 -5.56
C ILE A 89 13.15 11.12 -4.32
N ASN A 90 11.92 10.86 -3.88
CA ASN A 90 11.31 11.52 -2.73
C ASN A 90 12.10 11.26 -1.43
N TRP A 91 12.45 10.00 -1.16
CA TRP A 91 13.30 9.65 -0.04
C TRP A 91 14.71 10.22 -0.11
N LYS A 92 15.28 10.37 -1.32
CA LYS A 92 16.63 10.93 -1.53
C LYS A 92 16.67 12.45 -1.36
N ILE A 93 15.66 13.13 -1.89
CA ILE A 93 15.68 14.60 -2.03
C ILE A 93 14.82 15.28 -0.97
N VAL A 94 13.57 14.82 -0.80
CA VAL A 94 12.57 15.49 0.04
C VAL A 94 12.76 15.11 1.49
N ALA A 95 12.87 13.83 1.82
CA ALA A 95 12.87 13.36 3.20
C ALA A 95 13.92 14.04 4.10
N PRO A 96 15.23 14.09 3.75
CA PRO A 96 16.22 14.72 4.62
C PRO A 96 16.01 16.22 4.75
N ARG A 97 15.58 16.89 3.66
CA ARG A 97 15.32 18.33 3.66
C ARG A 97 14.07 18.66 4.46
N LEU A 98 12.98 17.95 4.25
CA LEU A 98 11.74 18.19 4.96
C LEU A 98 11.93 17.97 6.47
N ARG A 99 12.63 16.91 6.88
CA ARG A 99 12.95 16.65 8.29
C ARG A 99 13.74 17.83 8.92
N ALA A 100 14.76 18.33 8.23
CA ALA A 100 15.58 19.43 8.72
C ALA A 100 14.85 20.76 8.72
N PHE A 101 14.07 21.05 7.68
CA PHE A 101 13.42 22.36 7.52
C PHE A 101 12.15 22.51 8.35
N THR A 102 11.40 21.44 8.61
CA THR A 102 10.20 21.52 9.48
C THR A 102 10.58 21.88 10.92
N GLU A 103 11.71 21.39 11.41
CA GLU A 103 12.24 21.74 12.72
C GLU A 103 12.66 23.22 12.78
N LYS A 104 13.34 23.72 11.73
CA LYS A 104 13.76 25.12 11.64
C LYS A 104 12.60 26.10 11.39
N ALA A 105 11.53 25.65 10.76
CA ALA A 105 10.35 26.46 10.46
C ALA A 105 9.32 26.36 11.60
N GLY A 106 9.69 26.85 12.77
CA GLY A 106 8.82 26.91 13.94
C GLY A 106 8.38 25.56 14.49
N ASP A 107 9.24 24.54 14.35
CA ASP A 107 8.95 23.14 14.72
C ASP A 107 7.61 22.62 14.22
N SER A 108 7.35 22.84 12.93
CA SER A 108 6.06 22.55 12.30
C SER A 108 5.75 21.05 12.32
N ILE A 109 4.63 20.67 12.90
CA ILE A 109 4.18 19.27 13.04
C ILE A 109 3.27 18.80 11.90
N THR A 110 2.82 19.71 11.04
CA THR A 110 1.98 19.38 9.87
C THR A 110 2.50 20.06 8.62
N ILE A 111 2.18 19.54 7.45
CA ILE A 111 2.55 20.15 6.17
C ILE A 111 1.92 21.55 5.98
N PRO A 112 0.62 21.74 6.27
CA PRO A 112 0.03 23.07 6.20
C PRO A 112 0.73 24.11 7.11
N SER A 113 1.09 23.74 8.34
CA SER A 113 1.84 24.63 9.24
C SER A 113 3.27 24.90 8.75
N PHE A 114 3.91 23.88 8.15
CA PHE A 114 5.23 24.05 7.54
C PHE A 114 5.22 25.09 6.42
N PHE A 115 4.25 25.05 5.51
CA PHE A 115 4.15 26.03 4.43
C PHE A 115 3.88 27.43 4.97
N GLU A 116 2.96 27.58 5.93
CA GLU A 116 2.68 28.86 6.60
C GLU A 116 3.97 29.47 7.18
N GLN A 117 4.70 28.69 7.99
CA GLN A 117 5.92 29.17 8.66
C GLN A 117 7.07 29.39 7.67
N ARG A 118 7.26 28.47 6.72
CA ARG A 118 8.35 28.54 5.73
C ARG A 118 8.25 29.73 4.80
N LEU A 119 7.04 30.06 4.36
CA LEU A 119 6.75 31.16 3.44
C LEU A 119 6.35 32.44 4.17
N LYS A 120 6.32 32.42 5.51
CA LYS A 120 5.94 33.57 6.36
C LYS A 120 4.56 34.15 6.00
N ASP A 121 3.62 33.25 5.72
CA ASP A 121 2.26 33.63 5.36
C ASP A 121 1.50 34.15 6.58
N ARG A 122 1.33 35.51 6.64
CA ARG A 122 0.59 36.20 7.71
C ARG A 122 -0.92 36.03 7.57
N THR A 123 -1.40 35.68 6.38
CA THR A 123 -2.84 35.55 6.10
C THR A 123 -3.39 34.21 6.51
N ARG A 124 -2.52 33.22 6.77
CA ARG A 124 -2.84 31.80 6.99
C ARG A 124 -3.54 31.12 5.81
N LEU A 125 -3.56 31.77 4.64
CA LEU A 125 -4.23 31.29 3.45
C LEU A 125 -3.64 29.93 3.00
N LEU A 126 -2.32 29.80 2.98
CA LEU A 126 -1.66 28.55 2.63
C LEU A 126 -2.07 27.40 3.56
N ARG A 127 -2.13 27.64 4.87
CA ARG A 127 -2.57 26.64 5.85
C ARG A 127 -4.01 26.20 5.62
N ILE A 128 -4.92 27.16 5.36
CA ILE A 128 -6.34 26.87 5.12
C ILE A 128 -6.52 26.11 3.81
N VAL A 129 -5.92 26.58 2.71
CA VAL A 129 -6.05 25.94 1.39
C VAL A 129 -5.47 24.53 1.41
N CYS A 130 -4.26 24.35 1.96
CA CYS A 130 -3.68 23.01 2.11
C CYS A 130 -4.56 22.09 2.98
N GLY A 131 -5.14 22.62 4.07
CA GLY A 131 -6.05 21.87 4.92
C GLY A 131 -7.30 21.39 4.19
N ILE A 132 -7.91 22.27 3.39
CA ILE A 132 -9.09 21.92 2.57
C ILE A 132 -8.74 20.86 1.52
N ILE A 133 -7.62 21.04 0.81
CA ILE A 133 -7.15 20.08 -0.20
C ILE A 133 -6.93 18.71 0.45
N ILE A 134 -6.22 18.66 1.58
CA ILE A 134 -5.99 17.41 2.32
C ILE A 134 -7.33 16.78 2.72
N LEU A 135 -8.24 17.55 3.30
CA LEU A 135 -9.54 17.04 3.74
C LEU A 135 -10.32 16.41 2.58
N VAL A 136 -10.42 17.08 1.45
CA VAL A 136 -11.17 16.60 0.28
C VAL A 136 -10.54 15.33 -0.28
N PHE A 137 -9.25 15.37 -0.63
CA PHE A 137 -8.60 14.23 -1.28
C PHE A 137 -8.43 13.03 -0.35
N PHE A 138 -8.19 13.26 0.96
CA PHE A 138 -8.11 12.15 1.92
C PHE A 138 -9.46 11.53 2.26
N THR A 139 -10.55 12.24 2.08
CA THR A 139 -11.88 11.61 2.14
C THR A 139 -12.03 10.55 1.06
N PHE A 140 -11.63 10.84 -0.19
CA PHE A 140 -11.61 9.85 -1.27
C PHE A 140 -10.62 8.72 -1.00
N TYR A 141 -9.43 9.03 -0.52
CA TYR A 141 -8.40 8.03 -0.19
C TYR A 141 -8.88 7.04 0.89
N VAL A 142 -9.45 7.54 1.98
CA VAL A 142 -10.01 6.69 3.05
C VAL A 142 -11.19 5.88 2.52
N SER A 143 -12.05 6.49 1.70
CA SER A 143 -13.19 5.79 1.08
C SER A 143 -12.74 4.62 0.22
N SER A 144 -11.68 4.76 -0.58
CA SER A 144 -11.14 3.65 -1.38
C SER A 144 -10.63 2.47 -0.53
N GLY A 145 -9.98 2.77 0.60
CA GLY A 145 -9.58 1.74 1.57
C GLY A 145 -10.78 1.02 2.21
N MET A 146 -11.88 1.73 2.47
CA MET A 146 -13.12 1.12 2.98
C MET A 146 -13.77 0.22 1.93
N VAL A 147 -13.76 0.62 0.64
CA VAL A 147 -14.23 -0.22 -0.48
C VAL A 147 -13.41 -1.52 -0.57
N ALA A 148 -12.09 -1.43 -0.51
CA ALA A 148 -11.22 -2.60 -0.53
C ALA A 148 -11.51 -3.56 0.65
N ALA A 149 -11.73 -3.03 1.85
CA ALA A 149 -12.11 -3.81 3.02
C ALA A 149 -13.47 -4.51 2.83
N GLY A 150 -14.47 -3.81 2.26
CA GLY A 150 -15.77 -4.38 1.94
C GLY A 150 -15.67 -5.55 0.97
N LYS A 151 -14.94 -5.38 -0.14
CA LYS A 151 -14.67 -6.43 -1.14
C LYS A 151 -13.95 -7.64 -0.53
N PHE A 152 -12.94 -7.40 0.30
CA PHE A 152 -12.23 -8.46 1.00
C PHE A 152 -13.15 -9.31 1.87
N PHE A 153 -14.01 -8.69 2.67
CA PHE A 153 -14.95 -9.42 3.53
C PHE A 153 -16.02 -10.17 2.75
N GLU A 154 -16.49 -9.60 1.65
CA GLU A 154 -17.46 -10.24 0.77
C GLU A 154 -16.85 -11.47 0.08
N SER A 155 -15.68 -11.34 -0.55
CA SER A 155 -15.02 -12.44 -1.25
C SER A 155 -14.49 -13.52 -0.32
N SER A 156 -13.89 -13.15 0.83
CA SER A 156 -13.21 -14.10 1.71
C SER A 156 -14.13 -14.80 2.71
N PHE A 157 -15.24 -14.16 3.10
CA PHE A 157 -16.13 -14.66 4.16
C PHE A 157 -17.59 -14.79 3.72
N GLY A 158 -17.96 -14.35 2.53
CA GLY A 158 -19.36 -14.30 2.10
C GLY A 158 -20.22 -13.37 2.96
N LEU A 159 -19.59 -12.42 3.66
CA LEU A 159 -20.30 -11.47 4.52
C LEU A 159 -20.85 -10.30 3.70
N ASN A 160 -21.82 -9.60 4.29
CA ASN A 160 -22.34 -8.37 3.68
C ASN A 160 -21.20 -7.33 3.57
N TYR A 161 -21.03 -6.80 2.36
CA TYR A 161 -20.03 -5.76 2.03
C TYR A 161 -20.01 -4.60 3.04
N LEU A 162 -21.19 -4.05 3.36
CA LEU A 162 -21.30 -2.91 4.27
C LEU A 162 -20.88 -3.28 5.71
N GLY A 163 -21.21 -4.50 6.16
CA GLY A 163 -20.81 -4.99 7.49
C GLY A 163 -19.30 -5.12 7.62
N GLY A 164 -18.62 -5.71 6.61
CA GLY A 164 -17.17 -5.83 6.58
C GLY A 164 -16.47 -4.47 6.55
N MET A 165 -16.94 -3.57 5.69
CA MET A 165 -16.44 -2.21 5.59
C MET A 165 -16.53 -1.45 6.92
N LEU A 166 -17.68 -1.47 7.59
CA LEU A 166 -17.88 -0.78 8.86
C LEU A 166 -17.07 -1.39 10.01
N LEU A 167 -16.91 -2.71 10.02
CA LEU A 167 -16.08 -3.41 11.01
C LEU A 167 -14.63 -2.95 10.94
N VAL A 168 -14.04 -2.94 9.75
CA VAL A 168 -12.64 -2.49 9.56
C VAL A 168 -12.51 -1.02 9.91
N ALA A 169 -13.44 -0.17 9.46
CA ALA A 169 -13.42 1.24 9.77
C ALA A 169 -13.48 1.50 11.29
N ALA A 170 -14.34 0.80 12.02
CA ALA A 170 -14.46 0.96 13.45
C ALA A 170 -13.17 0.54 14.19
N ILE A 171 -12.60 -0.63 13.84
CA ILE A 171 -11.36 -1.12 14.47
C ILE A 171 -10.20 -0.17 14.18
N THR A 172 -10.07 0.27 12.92
CA THR A 172 -9.04 1.22 12.51
C THR A 172 -9.15 2.55 13.26
N MET A 173 -10.36 3.06 13.38
CA MET A 173 -10.63 4.29 14.13
C MET A 173 -10.26 4.14 15.62
N ILE A 174 -10.60 3.02 16.24
CA ILE A 174 -10.28 2.78 17.66
C ILE A 174 -8.77 2.79 17.90
N TYR A 175 -7.99 1.97 17.19
CA TYR A 175 -6.55 1.93 17.47
C TYR A 175 -5.82 3.21 17.05
N THR A 176 -6.33 3.95 16.06
CA THR A 176 -5.75 5.22 15.63
C THR A 176 -6.06 6.35 16.62
N LEU A 177 -7.30 6.46 17.11
CA LEU A 177 -7.68 7.48 18.09
C LEU A 177 -6.91 7.35 19.40
N PHE A 178 -6.73 6.13 19.90
CA PHE A 178 -6.00 5.91 21.14
C PHE A 178 -4.48 5.88 20.94
N GLY A 179 -4.00 5.23 19.89
CA GLY A 179 -2.57 5.05 19.62
C GLY A 179 -1.89 6.25 18.95
N GLY A 180 -2.65 7.19 18.40
CA GLY A 180 -2.14 8.33 17.66
C GLY A 180 -1.25 7.91 16.49
N PHE A 181 -0.34 8.81 16.09
CA PHE A 181 0.59 8.58 14.98
C PHE A 181 1.52 7.37 15.23
N LEU A 182 1.98 7.17 16.46
CA LEU A 182 2.80 6.00 16.80
C LEU A 182 2.04 4.71 16.63
N GLY A 183 0.76 4.66 17.04
CA GLY A 183 -0.12 3.51 16.87
C GLY A 183 -0.32 3.15 15.41
N ALA A 184 -0.74 4.13 14.60
CA ALA A 184 -0.88 3.96 13.15
C ALA A 184 0.42 3.47 12.51
N THR A 185 1.57 4.08 12.87
CA THR A 185 2.86 3.71 12.29
C THR A 185 3.29 2.29 12.64
N LEU A 186 3.05 1.82 13.86
CA LEU A 186 3.42 0.45 14.27
C LEU A 186 2.46 -0.60 13.69
N THR A 187 1.17 -0.29 13.54
CA THR A 187 0.24 -1.17 12.82
C THR A 187 0.57 -1.27 11.35
N ASP A 188 0.95 -0.14 10.70
CA ASP A 188 1.44 -0.15 9.32
C ASP A 188 2.66 -1.08 9.13
N VAL A 189 3.60 -1.09 10.11
CA VAL A 189 4.77 -1.98 10.05
C VAL A 189 4.35 -3.45 10.09
N ALA A 190 3.43 -3.80 10.99
CA ALA A 190 2.95 -5.18 11.08
C ALA A 190 2.21 -5.59 9.79
N GLN A 191 1.32 -4.74 9.30
CA GLN A 191 0.58 -4.95 8.05
C GLN A 191 1.50 -5.00 6.84
N GLY A 192 2.49 -4.10 6.75
CA GLY A 192 3.46 -4.08 5.68
C GLY A 192 4.35 -5.33 5.63
N LEU A 193 4.67 -5.92 6.78
CA LEU A 193 5.40 -7.19 6.83
C LEU A 193 4.53 -8.38 6.41
N LEU A 194 3.26 -8.40 6.80
CA LEU A 194 2.30 -9.43 6.36
C LEU A 194 2.08 -9.33 4.86
N MET A 195 1.83 -8.12 4.34
CA MET A 195 1.65 -7.87 2.91
C MET A 195 2.89 -8.29 2.11
N PHE A 196 4.10 -7.97 2.59
CA PHE A 196 5.35 -8.39 1.96
C PHE A 196 5.46 -9.92 1.90
N ALA A 197 5.19 -10.60 3.03
CA ALA A 197 5.24 -12.06 3.08
C ALA A 197 4.23 -12.70 2.11
N ALA A 198 3.01 -12.16 2.05
CA ALA A 198 1.97 -12.64 1.15
C ALA A 198 2.34 -12.41 -0.34
N LEU A 199 2.80 -11.20 -0.69
CA LEU A 199 3.22 -10.87 -2.07
C LEU A 199 4.46 -11.64 -2.55
N VAL A 200 5.26 -12.18 -1.64
CA VAL A 200 6.35 -13.09 -2.00
C VAL A 200 5.86 -14.54 -2.07
N ALA A 201 5.07 -14.99 -1.10
CA ALA A 201 4.66 -16.38 -1.00
C ALA A 201 3.62 -16.78 -2.07
N VAL A 202 2.60 -15.95 -2.30
CA VAL A 202 1.50 -16.30 -3.21
C VAL A 202 2.00 -16.55 -4.64
N PRO A 203 2.75 -15.66 -5.30
CA PRO A 203 3.21 -15.94 -6.66
C PRO A 203 4.17 -17.12 -6.74
N ILE A 204 5.02 -17.35 -5.74
CA ILE A 204 5.94 -18.50 -5.73
C ILE A 204 5.15 -19.81 -5.69
N VAL A 205 4.18 -19.93 -4.76
CA VAL A 205 3.35 -21.13 -4.65
C VAL A 205 2.48 -21.31 -5.89
N ALA A 206 1.92 -20.23 -6.41
CA ALA A 206 1.10 -20.24 -7.62
C ALA A 206 1.90 -20.70 -8.85
N VAL A 207 3.13 -20.20 -9.06
CA VAL A 207 4.03 -20.66 -10.15
C VAL A 207 4.31 -22.16 -10.06
N ILE A 208 4.59 -22.66 -8.85
CA ILE A 208 4.87 -24.08 -8.63
C ILE A 208 3.63 -24.92 -8.99
N ASN A 209 2.44 -24.50 -8.55
CA ASN A 209 1.19 -25.21 -8.85
C ASN A 209 0.78 -25.11 -10.33
N ALA A 210 1.12 -24.04 -11.02
CA ALA A 210 0.88 -23.86 -12.46
C ALA A 210 1.87 -24.65 -13.35
N GLY A 211 2.75 -25.46 -12.79
CA GLY A 211 3.71 -26.29 -13.53
C GLY A 211 5.04 -25.60 -13.85
N GLY A 212 5.34 -24.49 -13.19
CA GLY A 212 6.62 -23.77 -13.27
C GLY A 212 6.62 -22.54 -14.18
N PRO A 213 7.70 -21.74 -14.15
CA PRO A 213 7.76 -20.47 -14.87
C PRO A 213 7.57 -20.58 -16.38
N SER A 214 8.12 -21.61 -17.00
CA SER A 214 8.01 -21.83 -18.46
C SER A 214 6.57 -22.10 -18.86
N THR A 215 5.83 -22.89 -18.08
CA THR A 215 4.42 -23.20 -18.33
C THR A 215 3.58 -21.93 -18.23
N VAL A 216 3.80 -21.12 -17.19
CA VAL A 216 3.11 -19.83 -17.01
C VAL A 216 3.32 -18.90 -18.21
N ILE A 217 4.57 -18.73 -18.65
CA ILE A 217 4.89 -17.85 -19.78
C ILE A 217 4.26 -18.38 -21.08
N ASN A 218 4.32 -19.69 -21.32
CA ASN A 218 3.74 -20.30 -22.53
C ASN A 218 2.22 -20.11 -22.54
N ASN A 219 1.54 -20.43 -21.45
CA ASN A 219 0.08 -20.30 -21.37
C ASN A 219 -0.38 -18.85 -21.60
N VAL A 220 0.28 -17.87 -20.97
CA VAL A 220 -0.07 -16.47 -21.19
C VAL A 220 0.23 -16.04 -22.63
N SER A 221 1.33 -16.52 -23.22
CA SER A 221 1.68 -16.23 -24.62
C SER A 221 0.70 -16.86 -25.62
N GLU A 222 0.11 -18.02 -25.28
CA GLU A 222 -0.92 -18.67 -26.11
C GLU A 222 -2.26 -17.91 -26.07
N ILE A 223 -2.56 -17.24 -24.95
CA ILE A 223 -3.76 -16.39 -24.84
C ILE A 223 -3.56 -15.10 -25.64
N ASP A 224 -2.54 -14.32 -25.31
CA ASP A 224 -2.13 -13.13 -26.01
C ASP A 224 -0.67 -12.78 -25.67
N PRO A 225 0.27 -12.84 -26.62
CA PRO A 225 1.65 -12.44 -26.40
C PRO A 225 1.81 -10.99 -25.93
N GLY A 226 0.85 -10.12 -26.23
CA GLY A 226 0.82 -8.72 -25.81
C GLY A 226 0.71 -8.55 -24.30
N LEU A 227 0.12 -9.51 -23.58
CA LEU A 227 0.01 -9.48 -22.11
C LEU A 227 1.38 -9.54 -21.41
N LEU A 228 2.39 -10.15 -22.04
CA LEU A 228 3.76 -10.22 -21.53
C LEU A 228 4.65 -9.07 -22.03
N ASN A 229 4.11 -8.18 -22.86
CA ASN A 229 4.86 -7.05 -23.39
C ASN A 229 4.60 -5.79 -22.54
N LEU A 230 5.68 -5.15 -22.04
CA LEU A 230 5.58 -3.88 -21.31
C LEU A 230 4.97 -2.73 -22.14
N PHE A 231 4.88 -2.88 -23.44
CA PHE A 231 4.29 -1.87 -24.35
C PHE A 231 2.95 -2.34 -24.94
N GLY A 232 2.38 -3.43 -24.41
CA GLY A 232 1.15 -4.02 -24.93
C GLY A 232 1.29 -4.62 -26.34
N SER A 233 0.17 -5.01 -26.93
CA SER A 233 0.12 -5.64 -28.27
C SER A 233 0.37 -4.66 -29.42
N GLU A 234 0.12 -3.36 -29.23
CA GLU A 234 0.29 -2.34 -30.29
C GLU A 234 1.73 -1.87 -30.50
N GLY A 235 2.65 -2.23 -29.58
CA GLY A 235 4.07 -1.84 -29.62
C GLY A 235 4.35 -0.42 -29.13
N PHE A 236 5.64 -0.10 -28.95
CA PHE A 236 6.11 1.11 -28.29
C PHE A 236 5.75 2.43 -29.00
N TRP A 237 5.71 2.43 -30.32
CA TRP A 237 5.66 3.68 -31.10
C TRP A 237 4.24 4.19 -31.40
N THR A 238 3.21 3.62 -30.83
CA THR A 238 1.86 4.17 -30.98
C THR A 238 1.61 5.31 -30.00
N PHE A 239 0.81 6.29 -30.41
CA PHE A 239 0.45 7.41 -29.52
C PHE A 239 -0.28 6.91 -28.27
N ALA A 240 -1.12 5.91 -28.39
CA ALA A 240 -1.86 5.29 -27.27
C ALA A 240 -0.90 4.68 -26.25
N THR A 241 0.06 3.86 -26.70
CA THR A 241 1.05 3.23 -25.81
C THR A 241 1.93 4.26 -25.10
N ILE A 242 2.44 5.26 -25.82
CA ILE A 242 3.25 6.32 -25.22
C ILE A 242 2.46 7.06 -24.15
N THR A 243 1.21 7.40 -24.45
CA THR A 243 0.34 8.11 -23.49
C THR A 243 0.06 7.26 -22.26
N SER A 244 -0.23 5.96 -22.42
CA SER A 244 -0.44 5.03 -21.30
C SER A 244 0.80 4.90 -20.44
N VAL A 245 1.98 4.70 -21.02
CA VAL A 245 3.25 4.58 -20.29
C VAL A 245 3.58 5.88 -19.53
N VAL A 246 3.44 7.04 -20.18
CA VAL A 246 3.70 8.34 -19.52
C VAL A 246 2.70 8.59 -18.40
N SER A 247 1.42 8.28 -18.60
CA SER A 247 0.38 8.40 -17.59
C SER A 247 0.65 7.49 -16.39
N ALA A 248 1.02 6.24 -16.64
CA ALA A 248 1.36 5.28 -15.60
C ALA A 248 2.61 5.72 -14.79
N LEU A 249 3.67 6.16 -15.46
CA LEU A 249 4.87 6.69 -14.81
C LEU A 249 4.59 7.94 -13.98
N ALA A 250 3.63 8.76 -14.40
CA ALA A 250 3.26 10.01 -13.70
C ALA A 250 2.69 9.76 -12.30
N TRP A 251 2.23 8.56 -11.98
CA TRP A 251 1.83 8.18 -10.61
C TRP A 251 2.97 8.40 -9.60
N GLY A 252 4.22 8.22 -10.02
CA GLY A 252 5.39 8.52 -9.19
C GLY A 252 5.49 9.97 -8.74
N LEU A 253 4.89 10.92 -9.46
CA LEU A 253 4.84 12.33 -9.08
C LEU A 253 3.94 12.57 -7.86
N GLY A 254 2.90 11.74 -7.68
CA GLY A 254 2.02 11.82 -6.52
C GLY A 254 2.76 11.63 -5.19
N TYR A 255 3.86 10.88 -5.20
CA TYR A 255 4.66 10.59 -4.00
C TYR A 255 5.15 11.85 -3.28
N PHE A 256 5.38 12.94 -4.01
CA PHE A 256 5.90 14.18 -3.46
C PHE A 256 4.86 15.01 -2.70
N GLY A 257 3.58 14.80 -2.99
CA GLY A 257 2.48 15.59 -2.43
C GLY A 257 1.61 14.86 -1.41
N GLN A 258 1.82 13.57 -1.15
CA GLN A 258 0.96 12.78 -0.28
C GLN A 258 1.30 12.99 1.21
N PRO A 259 0.42 13.65 2.00
CA PRO A 259 0.70 14.02 3.39
C PRO A 259 1.01 12.82 4.28
N HIS A 260 0.31 11.70 4.08
CA HIS A 260 0.51 10.48 4.88
C HIS A 260 1.89 9.86 4.67
N ILE A 261 2.52 10.03 3.49
CA ILE A 261 3.89 9.61 3.24
C ILE A 261 4.88 10.58 3.87
N ILE A 262 4.76 11.87 3.50
CA ILE A 262 5.76 12.87 3.85
C ILE A 262 5.77 13.22 5.35
N VAL A 263 4.67 13.00 6.08
CA VAL A 263 4.65 13.14 7.54
C VAL A 263 5.62 12.14 8.22
N ARG A 264 5.84 10.96 7.64
CA ARG A 264 6.81 9.97 8.17
C ARG A 264 8.25 10.44 8.02
N PHE A 265 8.53 11.28 6.99
CA PHE A 265 9.83 11.94 6.85
C PHE A 265 10.07 12.95 7.98
N MET A 266 9.04 13.74 8.32
CA MET A 266 9.10 14.71 9.42
C MET A 266 9.30 14.03 10.78
N ALA A 267 8.81 12.82 10.94
CA ALA A 267 8.88 12.04 12.17
C ALA A 267 10.20 11.25 12.37
N LEU A 268 11.10 11.21 11.38
CA LEU A 268 12.43 10.61 11.52
C LEU A 268 13.23 11.25 12.66
N ARG A 269 14.07 10.47 13.34
CA ARG A 269 14.93 10.99 14.42
C ARG A 269 15.90 12.04 13.90
N THR A 270 16.56 11.74 12.78
CA THR A 270 17.54 12.64 12.17
C THR A 270 17.37 12.70 10.65
N PRO A 271 17.80 13.80 9.98
CA PRO A 271 17.81 13.86 8.52
C PRO A 271 18.67 12.75 7.86
N ALA A 272 19.76 12.31 8.53
CA ALA A 272 20.64 11.26 8.05
C ALA A 272 19.96 9.88 7.97
N ASP A 273 19.00 9.63 8.86
CA ASP A 273 18.19 8.41 8.90
C ASP A 273 17.40 8.18 7.59
N ALA A 274 17.12 9.24 6.82
CA ALA A 274 16.44 9.14 5.52
C ALA A 274 17.18 8.25 4.51
N THR A 275 18.52 8.16 4.59
CA THR A 275 19.30 7.29 3.69
C THR A 275 19.05 5.80 3.98
N VAL A 276 19.01 5.43 5.25
CA VAL A 276 18.72 4.05 5.67
C VAL A 276 17.25 3.72 5.38
N ALA A 277 16.34 4.62 5.72
CA ALA A 277 14.91 4.48 5.44
C ALA A 277 14.64 4.28 3.94
N ARG A 278 15.29 5.07 3.06
CA ARG A 278 15.20 4.91 1.61
C ARG A 278 15.55 3.50 1.15
N ARG A 279 16.69 2.96 1.61
CA ARG A 279 17.14 1.61 1.19
C ARG A 279 16.14 0.54 1.58
N ILE A 280 15.60 0.62 2.80
CA ILE A 280 14.60 -0.32 3.30
C ILE A 280 13.27 -0.14 2.56
N GLY A 281 12.75 1.08 2.48
CA GLY A 281 11.43 1.36 1.90
C GLY A 281 11.35 1.07 0.40
N VAL A 282 12.37 1.52 -0.36
CA VAL A 282 12.40 1.26 -1.82
C VAL A 282 12.64 -0.23 -2.10
N GLY A 283 13.49 -0.91 -1.33
CA GLY A 283 13.70 -2.35 -1.46
C GLY A 283 12.42 -3.14 -1.18
N TRP A 284 11.73 -2.82 -0.08
CA TRP A 284 10.45 -3.41 0.27
C TRP A 284 9.41 -3.17 -0.85
N MET A 285 9.29 -1.93 -1.33
CA MET A 285 8.35 -1.55 -2.38
C MET A 285 8.62 -2.29 -3.70
N ALA A 286 9.87 -2.33 -4.15
CA ALA A 286 10.24 -2.99 -5.39
C ALA A 286 9.94 -4.49 -5.36
N ILE A 287 10.27 -5.19 -4.26
CA ILE A 287 10.01 -6.62 -4.12
C ILE A 287 8.51 -6.89 -4.02
N SER A 288 7.77 -6.11 -3.24
CA SER A 288 6.32 -6.24 -3.11
C SER A 288 5.60 -5.99 -4.44
N ALA A 289 6.00 -4.95 -5.18
CA ALA A 289 5.44 -4.65 -6.50
C ALA A 289 5.73 -5.77 -7.53
N LEU A 290 6.95 -6.31 -7.53
CA LEU A 290 7.28 -7.49 -8.35
C LEU A 290 6.41 -8.69 -7.99
N GLY A 291 6.16 -8.91 -6.71
CA GLY A 291 5.24 -9.97 -6.25
C GLY A 291 3.81 -9.76 -6.74
N ALA A 292 3.30 -8.54 -6.71
CA ALA A 292 1.99 -8.19 -7.23
C ALA A 292 1.88 -8.45 -8.75
N VAL A 293 2.89 -8.00 -9.51
CA VAL A 293 3.00 -8.25 -10.95
C VAL A 293 3.06 -9.74 -11.25
N ALA A 294 3.91 -10.49 -10.54
CA ALA A 294 4.04 -11.92 -10.72
C ALA A 294 2.72 -12.66 -10.41
N THR A 295 2.01 -12.26 -9.34
CA THR A 295 0.71 -12.84 -8.98
C THR A 295 -0.31 -12.68 -10.11
N ALA A 296 -0.38 -11.51 -10.74
CA ALA A 296 -1.30 -11.27 -11.86
C ALA A 296 -0.99 -12.16 -13.05
N ILE A 297 0.29 -12.22 -13.46
CA ILE A 297 0.71 -13.06 -14.61
C ILE A 297 0.45 -14.53 -14.35
N VAL A 298 0.75 -15.01 -13.14
CA VAL A 298 0.44 -16.41 -12.78
C VAL A 298 -1.06 -16.62 -12.70
N GLY A 299 -1.82 -15.64 -12.22
CA GLY A 299 -3.29 -15.69 -12.19
C GLY A 299 -3.89 -15.90 -13.57
N ILE A 300 -3.42 -15.14 -14.59
CA ILE A 300 -3.85 -15.33 -15.98
C ILE A 300 -3.63 -16.79 -16.42
N SER A 301 -2.43 -17.34 -16.19
CA SER A 301 -2.11 -18.74 -16.55
C SER A 301 -2.90 -19.75 -15.74
N TYR A 302 -3.09 -19.54 -14.44
CA TYR A 302 -3.77 -20.46 -13.55
C TYR A 302 -5.26 -20.57 -13.89
N PHE A 303 -5.94 -19.44 -14.01
CA PHE A 303 -7.38 -19.40 -14.28
C PHE A 303 -7.73 -19.76 -15.73
N SER A 304 -6.82 -19.57 -16.70
CA SER A 304 -7.03 -20.11 -18.05
C SER A 304 -7.09 -21.66 -18.08
N GLN A 305 -6.43 -22.33 -17.13
CA GLN A 305 -6.48 -23.79 -16.97
C GLN A 305 -7.64 -24.24 -16.06
N HIS A 306 -8.20 -23.34 -15.26
CA HIS A 306 -9.25 -23.61 -14.27
C HIS A 306 -10.38 -22.59 -14.40
N ALA A 307 -11.04 -22.56 -15.57
CA ALA A 307 -12.07 -21.58 -15.89
C ALA A 307 -13.29 -21.60 -14.94
N ASP A 308 -13.52 -22.74 -14.27
CA ASP A 308 -14.56 -22.90 -13.23
C ASP A 308 -14.24 -22.14 -11.93
N MET A 309 -12.98 -21.73 -11.74
CA MET A 309 -12.50 -20.99 -10.56
C MET A 309 -12.16 -19.53 -10.90
N GLU A 310 -12.45 -19.05 -12.11
CA GLU A 310 -12.09 -17.71 -12.54
C GLU A 310 -12.69 -16.62 -11.63
N PRO A 311 -11.90 -15.62 -11.21
CA PRO A 311 -12.37 -14.53 -10.38
C PRO A 311 -13.56 -13.79 -10.99
N ALA A 312 -14.62 -13.59 -10.21
CA ALA A 312 -15.76 -12.77 -10.63
C ALA A 312 -15.38 -11.28 -10.79
N ASP A 313 -14.35 -10.84 -10.09
CA ASP A 313 -13.77 -9.49 -10.16
C ASP A 313 -12.25 -9.63 -10.30
N ALA A 314 -11.67 -9.05 -11.36
CA ALA A 314 -10.23 -9.09 -11.59
C ALA A 314 -9.41 -8.55 -10.39
N GLU A 315 -9.96 -7.62 -9.61
CA GLU A 315 -9.31 -7.10 -8.42
C GLU A 315 -9.15 -8.16 -7.30
N THR A 316 -9.89 -9.28 -7.36
CA THR A 316 -9.77 -10.35 -6.35
C THR A 316 -8.77 -11.44 -6.72
N VAL A 317 -8.12 -11.36 -7.88
CA VAL A 317 -7.20 -12.39 -8.38
C VAL A 317 -6.15 -12.85 -7.35
N PHE A 318 -5.58 -11.92 -6.58
CA PHE A 318 -4.64 -12.22 -5.50
C PHE A 318 -5.31 -12.98 -4.35
N LEU A 319 -6.49 -12.51 -3.94
CA LEU A 319 -7.26 -13.10 -2.84
C LEU A 319 -7.72 -14.52 -3.18
N ASP A 320 -8.21 -14.72 -4.39
CA ASP A 320 -8.71 -16.02 -4.87
C ASP A 320 -7.57 -17.03 -4.97
N LEU A 321 -6.41 -16.65 -5.55
CA LEU A 321 -5.21 -17.49 -5.53
C LEU A 321 -4.76 -17.83 -4.11
N ALA A 322 -4.76 -16.87 -3.21
CA ALA A 322 -4.37 -17.12 -1.82
C ALA A 322 -5.35 -18.10 -1.14
N GLN A 323 -6.65 -17.98 -1.41
CA GLN A 323 -7.67 -18.88 -0.84
C GLN A 323 -7.60 -20.30 -1.40
N ILE A 324 -7.27 -20.45 -2.69
CA ILE A 324 -7.15 -21.75 -3.36
C ILE A 324 -5.86 -22.47 -2.93
N LEU A 325 -4.74 -21.74 -2.83
CA LEU A 325 -3.42 -22.32 -2.71
C LEU A 325 -2.94 -22.52 -1.27
N PHE A 326 -3.51 -21.79 -0.31
CA PHE A 326 -3.04 -21.83 1.08
C PHE A 326 -4.08 -22.40 2.03
N HIS A 327 -3.59 -22.92 3.17
CA HIS A 327 -4.46 -23.34 4.24
C HIS A 327 -5.36 -22.18 4.68
N PRO A 328 -6.67 -22.39 4.96
CA PRO A 328 -7.64 -21.33 5.25
C PRO A 328 -7.25 -20.36 6.37
N PHE A 329 -6.44 -20.81 7.33
CA PHE A 329 -5.91 -19.94 8.37
C PHE A 329 -4.90 -18.90 7.81
N ILE A 330 -4.02 -19.34 6.90
CA ILE A 330 -3.01 -18.45 6.28
C ILE A 330 -3.68 -17.49 5.31
N ALA A 331 -4.65 -17.98 4.54
CA ALA A 331 -5.41 -17.16 3.60
C ALA A 331 -6.30 -16.11 4.30
N GLY A 332 -6.67 -16.35 5.56
CA GLY A 332 -7.47 -15.41 6.36
C GLY A 332 -6.65 -14.36 7.13
N LEU A 333 -5.32 -14.43 7.05
CA LEU A 333 -4.38 -13.54 7.76
C LEU A 333 -3.91 -12.44 6.85
#